data_5aafc9e1c2d04ca5c3d22e6d5d9879cf
#
_entry.id   5aafc9e1c2d04ca5c3d22e6d5d9879cf
#
_cell.length_a   1.000
_cell.length_b   1.000
_cell.length_c   1.000
_cell.angle_alpha   90.00
_cell.angle_beta   90.00
_cell.angle_gamma   90.00
#
_symmetry.space_group_name_H-M   'P 1'
#
loop_
_entity.id
_entity.type
_entity.pdbx_description
1 polymer ?
#
loop_
_entity_poly.entity_id
_entity_poly.type
_entity_poly.pdbx_seq_one_letter_code
_entity_poly.pdbx_strand_id
1 'polypeptide(L)'
;MKSKILVICSTLILFPSCELLQPVNTSQTKEVVQKTQSTCVWKNSSDAKECKIEYWLKFWSDIEDISWPQRKKQIDALSTQDVDILKKILLSQGKSTPYQDRLRAQGWVDSILPMLSQQMRRFILVALYHPSQDLLELESALVTLSKINTQQAFKIEEQQILLRKQQNQIDQLLNIEASIIQSIEEDKE
;
A
#
# COMPACT_ATOMS: atom_id res chain seq x y z
N MET A 1 -17.19 22.45 -51.43
CA MET A 1 -16.18 23.34 -52.06
C MET A 1 -14.91 23.34 -51.21
N LYS A 2 -13.79 23.00 -51.90
CA LYS A 2 -12.37 23.17 -51.51
C LYS A 2 -11.84 22.33 -50.36
N SER A 3 -11.39 21.13 -50.72
CA SER A 3 -10.30 20.32 -50.19
C SER A 3 -9.05 21.17 -49.87
N LYS A 4 -8.44 20.95 -48.69
CA LYS A 4 -7.03 21.22 -48.46
C LYS A 4 -6.37 19.98 -47.85
N ILE A 5 -5.63 19.34 -48.71
CA ILE A 5 -4.64 18.29 -48.49
C ILE A 5 -3.53 18.87 -47.60
N LEU A 6 -3.28 18.28 -46.45
CA LEU A 6 -2.14 18.60 -45.60
C LEU A 6 -1.13 17.46 -45.70
N VAL A 7 -0.03 17.76 -46.35
CA VAL A 7 1.14 16.91 -46.60
C VAL A 7 1.85 16.68 -45.30
N ILE A 8 1.91 15.41 -44.87
CA ILE A 8 2.70 14.96 -43.69
C ILE A 8 4.12 14.73 -44.20
N CYS A 9 5.03 15.60 -43.80
CA CYS A 9 6.46 15.48 -44.05
C CYS A 9 7.03 14.44 -43.08
N SER A 10 7.32 13.24 -43.59
CA SER A 10 7.99 12.14 -42.87
C SER A 10 9.49 12.45 -42.81
N THR A 11 9.98 12.94 -41.65
CA THR A 11 11.42 13.07 -41.38
C THR A 11 11.94 11.76 -40.84
N LEU A 12 12.62 10.99 -41.69
CA LEU A 12 13.50 9.87 -41.29
C LEU A 12 14.70 10.44 -40.53
N ILE A 13 14.73 10.18 -39.24
CA ILE A 13 15.92 10.43 -38.41
C ILE A 13 16.81 9.19 -38.50
N LEU A 14 17.86 9.32 -39.31
CA LEU A 14 18.98 8.38 -39.35
C LEU A 14 19.83 8.53 -38.08
N PHE A 15 19.80 7.55 -37.19
CA PHE A 15 20.73 7.46 -36.08
C PHE A 15 22.07 6.92 -36.60
N PRO A 16 23.19 7.64 -36.47
CA PRO A 16 24.49 7.06 -36.73
C PRO A 16 24.87 6.15 -35.55
N SER A 17 24.93 4.88 -35.81
CA SER A 17 25.56 3.90 -34.91
C SER A 17 27.07 4.14 -34.86
N CYS A 18 27.57 4.76 -33.79
CA CYS A 18 29.00 4.81 -33.52
C CYS A 18 29.49 3.45 -33.03
N GLU A 19 30.00 2.67 -33.93
CA GLU A 19 30.76 1.49 -33.65
C GLU A 19 32.20 1.93 -33.30
N LEU A 20 32.48 2.09 -32.01
CA LEU A 20 33.81 2.35 -31.48
C LEU A 20 34.46 1.01 -31.12
N LEU A 21 34.92 0.27 -32.16
CA LEU A 21 35.87 -0.80 -32.03
C LEU A 21 37.24 -0.22 -31.76
N GLN A 22 37.62 -0.07 -30.49
CA GLN A 22 39.02 0.12 -30.11
C GLN A 22 39.68 -1.23 -29.97
N PRO A 23 40.88 -1.41 -30.54
CA PRO A 23 41.67 -2.66 -30.35
C PRO A 23 42.11 -2.74 -28.89
N VAL A 24 41.67 -3.81 -28.23
CA VAL A 24 42.08 -4.14 -26.87
C VAL A 24 43.56 -4.50 -26.90
N ASN A 25 44.41 -3.59 -26.44
CA ASN A 25 45.79 -3.88 -26.08
C ASN A 25 45.78 -4.84 -24.89
N THR A 26 46.22 -6.06 -25.13
CA THR A 26 46.41 -7.12 -24.11
C THR A 26 47.61 -6.75 -23.22
N SER A 27 47.37 -5.86 -22.26
CA SER A 27 48.30 -5.64 -21.14
C SER A 27 47.62 -6.15 -19.90
N GLN A 28 48.09 -7.27 -19.39
CA GLN A 28 47.95 -7.88 -18.08
C GLN A 28 46.97 -7.17 -17.17
N THR A 29 45.70 -7.53 -17.30
CA THR A 29 44.71 -7.24 -16.25
C THR A 29 45.07 -8.14 -15.07
N LYS A 30 45.80 -7.61 -14.09
CA LYS A 30 45.74 -8.15 -12.73
C LYS A 30 44.26 -8.18 -12.37
N GLU A 31 43.70 -9.36 -12.36
CA GLU A 31 42.42 -9.65 -11.74
C GLU A 31 42.51 -9.12 -10.31
N VAL A 32 42.10 -7.88 -10.11
CA VAL A 32 41.72 -7.40 -8.79
C VAL A 32 40.45 -8.20 -8.49
N VAL A 33 40.62 -9.40 -7.96
CA VAL A 33 39.58 -10.07 -7.20
C VAL A 33 39.24 -9.10 -6.07
N GLN A 34 38.32 -8.20 -6.35
CA GLN A 34 37.62 -7.47 -5.29
C GLN A 34 37.01 -8.57 -4.44
N LYS A 35 37.72 -8.91 -3.38
CA LYS A 35 37.21 -9.69 -2.27
C LYS A 35 35.97 -8.93 -1.80
N THR A 36 34.80 -9.29 -2.34
CA THR A 36 33.52 -8.79 -1.90
C THR A 36 33.48 -9.11 -0.41
N GLN A 37 33.89 -8.16 0.40
CA GLN A 37 33.69 -8.25 1.84
C GLN A 37 32.18 -8.41 1.98
N SER A 38 31.74 -9.64 2.26
CA SER A 38 30.34 -9.91 2.57
C SER A 38 30.02 -9.10 3.81
N THR A 39 29.41 -7.94 3.58
CA THR A 39 29.07 -7.02 4.65
C THR A 39 28.03 -7.70 5.52
N CYS A 40 28.39 -7.96 6.77
CA CYS A 40 27.45 -8.56 7.74
C CYS A 40 26.17 -7.72 7.84
N VAL A 41 25.04 -8.38 7.97
CA VAL A 41 23.74 -7.77 8.22
C VAL A 41 23.75 -6.99 9.53
N TRP A 42 24.50 -7.46 10.50
CA TRP A 42 24.62 -6.86 11.83
C TRP A 42 25.77 -5.85 11.90
N LYS A 43 25.63 -4.86 12.75
CA LYS A 43 26.65 -3.84 13.00
C LYS A 43 27.91 -4.46 13.63
N ASN A 44 27.74 -5.39 14.54
CA ASN A 44 28.80 -6.15 15.14
C ASN A 44 28.93 -7.47 14.35
N SER A 45 30.03 -7.59 13.63
CA SER A 45 30.32 -8.76 12.79
C SER A 45 30.40 -10.02 13.63
N SER A 46 29.70 -11.07 13.20
CA SER A 46 29.91 -12.46 13.64
C SER A 46 30.05 -13.34 12.40
N ASP A 47 30.79 -14.43 12.50
CA ASP A 47 30.94 -15.43 11.41
C ASP A 47 29.70 -16.35 11.30
N ALA A 48 28.63 -16.02 12.00
CA ALA A 48 27.40 -16.79 11.99
C ALA A 48 26.68 -16.70 10.63
N LYS A 49 25.89 -17.73 10.29
CA LYS A 49 25.08 -17.76 9.06
C LYS A 49 24.13 -16.56 8.97
N GLU A 50 23.65 -16.07 10.10
CA GLU A 50 22.77 -14.91 10.22
C GLU A 50 23.46 -13.58 9.85
N CYS A 51 24.78 -13.58 9.65
CA CYS A 51 25.52 -12.44 9.14
C CYS A 51 25.29 -12.23 7.63
N LYS A 52 24.95 -13.29 6.91
CA LYS A 52 24.85 -13.29 5.45
C LYS A 52 23.46 -12.85 5.01
N ILE A 53 23.39 -11.90 4.07
CA ILE A 53 22.11 -11.42 3.51
C ILE A 53 21.33 -12.55 2.83
N GLU A 54 22.02 -13.50 2.20
CA GLU A 54 21.41 -14.64 1.52
C GLU A 54 20.58 -15.52 2.45
N TYR A 55 21.02 -15.66 3.70
CA TYR A 55 20.25 -16.37 4.74
C TYR A 55 18.88 -15.72 4.97
N TRP A 56 18.85 -14.39 5.05
CA TRP A 56 17.60 -13.64 5.30
C TRP A 56 16.69 -13.60 4.09
N LEU A 57 17.25 -13.47 2.90
CA LEU A 57 16.48 -13.53 1.66
C LEU A 57 15.85 -14.90 1.46
N LYS A 58 16.60 -15.97 1.72
CA LYS A 58 16.06 -17.32 1.69
C LYS A 58 14.97 -17.50 2.74
N PHE A 59 15.20 -17.10 3.99
CA PHE A 59 14.20 -17.18 5.04
C PHE A 59 12.91 -16.45 4.64
N TRP A 60 13.02 -15.23 4.09
CA TRP A 60 11.87 -14.46 3.64
C TRP A 60 11.13 -15.13 2.48
N SER A 61 11.85 -15.67 1.51
CA SER A 61 11.25 -16.43 0.41
C SER A 61 10.51 -17.68 0.91
N ASP A 62 11.11 -18.42 1.84
CA ASP A 62 10.52 -19.66 2.36
C ASP A 62 9.19 -19.44 3.15
N ILE A 63 8.95 -18.22 3.65
CA ILE A 63 7.73 -17.90 4.42
C ILE A 63 6.60 -17.31 3.58
N GLU A 64 6.82 -17.00 2.30
CA GLU A 64 5.80 -16.34 1.44
C GLU A 64 4.54 -17.20 1.29
N ASP A 65 4.69 -18.50 1.20
CA ASP A 65 3.57 -19.46 1.04
C ASP A 65 2.97 -19.93 2.37
N ILE A 66 3.52 -19.47 3.50
CA ILE A 66 3.03 -19.86 4.83
C ILE A 66 1.83 -19.01 5.21
N SER A 67 0.72 -19.66 5.60
CA SER A 67 -0.49 -18.97 6.05
C SER A 67 -0.26 -18.13 7.31
N TRP A 68 -1.04 -17.04 7.49
CA TRP A 68 -0.90 -16.18 8.67
C TRP A 68 -0.99 -16.94 10.01
N PRO A 69 -1.93 -17.86 10.25
CA PRO A 69 -1.99 -18.59 11.52
C PRO A 69 -0.72 -19.39 11.83
N GLN A 70 -0.09 -19.97 10.81
CA GLN A 70 1.17 -20.69 10.96
C GLN A 70 2.33 -19.75 11.24
N ARG A 71 2.43 -18.60 10.53
CA ARG A 71 3.43 -17.55 10.79
C ARG A 71 3.27 -16.97 12.20
N LYS A 72 2.05 -16.73 12.63
CA LYS A 72 1.74 -16.23 13.98
C LYS A 72 2.25 -17.19 15.06
N LYS A 73 2.02 -18.50 14.90
CA LYS A 73 2.56 -19.51 15.81
C LYS A 73 4.09 -19.49 15.87
N GLN A 74 4.76 -19.28 14.72
CA GLN A 74 6.22 -19.13 14.69
C GLN A 74 6.66 -17.85 15.43
N ILE A 75 5.99 -16.72 15.19
CA ILE A 75 6.28 -15.45 15.89
C ILE A 75 6.20 -15.62 17.40
N ASP A 76 5.15 -16.30 17.89
CA ASP A 76 4.91 -16.49 19.32
C ASP A 76 5.95 -17.42 19.98
N ALA A 77 6.60 -18.28 19.19
CA ALA A 77 7.68 -19.17 19.67
C ALA A 77 9.07 -18.51 19.68
N LEU A 78 9.24 -17.35 19.04
CA LEU A 78 10.52 -16.64 18.95
C LEU A 78 10.80 -15.80 20.20
N SER A 79 12.08 -15.67 20.54
CA SER A 79 12.57 -14.89 21.69
C SER A 79 12.61 -13.37 21.39
N THR A 80 13.22 -12.61 22.31
CA THR A 80 13.46 -11.16 22.14
C THR A 80 14.88 -10.84 21.69
N GLN A 81 15.66 -11.82 21.25
CA GLN A 81 16.99 -11.61 20.69
C GLN A 81 16.90 -10.95 19.32
N ASP A 82 17.90 -10.16 18.93
CA ASP A 82 17.92 -9.37 17.69
C ASP A 82 17.63 -10.23 16.44
N VAL A 83 18.23 -11.43 16.37
CA VAL A 83 18.02 -12.39 15.27
C VAL A 83 16.54 -12.81 15.20
N ASP A 84 15.91 -13.08 16.34
CA ASP A 84 14.51 -13.49 16.42
C ASP A 84 13.57 -12.34 16.17
N ILE A 85 13.91 -11.11 16.58
CA ILE A 85 13.15 -9.91 16.25
C ILE A 85 13.15 -9.70 14.73
N LEU A 86 14.27 -9.85 14.04
CA LEU A 86 14.31 -9.73 12.58
C LEU A 86 13.45 -10.82 11.90
N LYS A 87 13.44 -12.06 12.40
CA LYS A 87 12.53 -13.11 11.93
C LYS A 87 11.07 -12.73 12.13
N LYS A 88 10.69 -12.19 13.33
CA LYS A 88 9.32 -11.71 13.60
C LYS A 88 8.90 -10.63 12.60
N ILE A 89 9.78 -9.68 12.30
CA ILE A 89 9.54 -8.64 11.29
C ILE A 89 9.22 -9.28 9.93
N LEU A 90 10.08 -10.19 9.45
CA LEU A 90 9.88 -10.84 8.17
C LEU A 90 8.59 -11.67 8.14
N LEU A 91 8.32 -12.47 9.17
CA LEU A 91 7.08 -13.24 9.32
C LEU A 91 5.81 -12.37 9.29
N SER A 92 5.92 -11.10 9.65
CA SER A 92 4.80 -10.15 9.67
C SER A 92 4.59 -9.42 8.34
N GLN A 93 5.44 -9.61 7.32
CA GLN A 93 5.32 -8.91 6.02
C GLN A 93 4.46 -9.65 4.99
N GLY A 94 4.18 -10.94 5.18
CA GLY A 94 3.45 -11.75 4.22
C GLY A 94 1.97 -11.35 4.10
N LYS A 95 1.32 -11.88 3.05
CA LYS A 95 -0.11 -11.70 2.78
C LYS A 95 -0.98 -12.06 3.97
N SER A 96 -2.14 -11.42 4.07
CA SER A 96 -3.15 -11.69 5.11
C SER A 96 -2.68 -11.46 6.56
N THR A 97 -1.58 -10.76 6.78
CA THR A 97 -1.20 -10.31 8.13
C THR A 97 -2.19 -9.24 8.59
N PRO A 98 -2.84 -9.40 9.76
CA PRO A 98 -3.78 -8.41 10.29
C PRO A 98 -3.11 -7.05 10.57
N TYR A 99 -3.90 -5.99 10.48
CA TYR A 99 -3.46 -4.61 10.74
C TYR A 99 -2.67 -4.48 12.05
N GLN A 100 -3.20 -5.01 13.16
CA GLN A 100 -2.57 -4.91 14.49
C GLN A 100 -1.20 -5.62 14.57
N ASP A 101 -1.05 -6.72 13.85
CA ASP A 101 0.22 -7.47 13.85
C ASP A 101 1.25 -6.78 12.95
N ARG A 102 0.84 -6.15 11.84
CA ARG A 102 1.70 -5.26 11.04
C ARG A 102 2.13 -4.02 11.80
N LEU A 103 1.21 -3.39 12.52
CA LEU A 103 1.54 -2.24 13.37
C LEU A 103 2.55 -2.61 14.46
N ARG A 104 2.41 -3.79 15.09
CA ARG A 104 3.39 -4.31 16.04
C ARG A 104 4.76 -4.53 15.39
N ALA A 105 4.79 -5.01 14.14
CA ALA A 105 6.03 -5.21 13.41
C ALA A 105 6.80 -3.91 13.16
N GLN A 106 6.13 -2.76 13.00
CA GLN A 106 6.78 -1.44 12.90
C GLN A 106 7.60 -1.15 14.18
N GLY A 107 7.02 -1.39 15.36
CA GLY A 107 7.75 -1.24 16.62
C GLY A 107 8.97 -2.15 16.75
N TRP A 108 8.91 -3.37 16.20
CA TRP A 108 10.09 -4.24 16.15
C TRP A 108 11.16 -3.72 15.19
N VAL A 109 10.78 -3.13 14.04
CA VAL A 109 11.73 -2.50 13.13
C VAL A 109 12.45 -1.38 13.86
N ASP A 110 11.74 -0.47 14.53
CA ASP A 110 12.34 0.63 15.27
C ASP A 110 13.35 0.14 16.31
N SER A 111 13.04 -0.96 17.00
CA SER A 111 13.92 -1.54 18.02
C SER A 111 15.20 -2.14 17.45
N ILE A 112 15.18 -2.73 16.23
CA ILE A 112 16.33 -3.44 15.67
C ILE A 112 17.23 -2.58 14.80
N LEU A 113 16.71 -1.47 14.23
CA LEU A 113 17.48 -0.59 13.34
C LEU A 113 18.86 -0.19 13.87
N PRO A 114 19.04 0.13 15.18
CA PRO A 114 20.36 0.47 15.72
C PRO A 114 21.39 -0.66 15.65
N MET A 115 20.95 -1.92 15.64
CA MET A 115 21.80 -3.12 15.64
C MET A 115 22.23 -3.54 14.24
N LEU A 116 21.55 -3.06 13.20
CA LEU A 116 21.80 -3.41 11.81
C LEU A 116 22.94 -2.58 11.20
N SER A 117 23.69 -3.18 10.26
CA SER A 117 24.64 -2.47 9.41
C SER A 117 23.92 -1.38 8.61
N GLN A 118 24.65 -0.37 8.16
CA GLN A 118 24.06 0.74 7.39
C GLN A 118 23.33 0.28 6.14
N GLN A 119 23.88 -0.72 5.44
CA GLN A 119 23.24 -1.25 4.23
C GLN A 119 21.95 -2.01 4.55
N MET A 120 22.00 -2.89 5.55
CA MET A 120 20.81 -3.64 5.97
C MET A 120 19.71 -2.73 6.54
N ARG A 121 20.09 -1.71 7.29
CA ARG A 121 19.14 -0.69 7.76
C ARG A 121 18.38 -0.02 6.62
N ARG A 122 19.09 0.42 5.58
CA ARG A 122 18.46 1.01 4.38
C ARG A 122 17.55 0.00 3.68
N PHE A 123 18.00 -1.23 3.55
CA PHE A 123 17.20 -2.30 2.95
C PHE A 123 15.89 -2.50 3.72
N ILE A 124 15.95 -2.67 5.04
CA ILE A 124 14.76 -2.86 5.89
C ILE A 124 13.79 -1.67 5.77
N LEU A 125 14.30 -0.44 5.79
CA LEU A 125 13.46 0.74 5.66
C LEU A 125 12.74 0.80 4.31
N VAL A 126 13.46 0.56 3.21
CA VAL A 126 12.89 0.69 1.86
C VAL A 126 12.04 -0.51 1.47
N ALA A 127 12.47 -1.73 1.79
CA ALA A 127 11.81 -2.95 1.34
C ALA A 127 10.67 -3.42 2.26
N LEU A 128 10.71 -3.07 3.54
CA LEU A 128 9.75 -3.57 4.54
C LEU A 128 8.99 -2.45 5.25
N TYR A 129 9.70 -1.49 5.83
CA TYR A 129 9.12 -0.48 6.72
C TYR A 129 8.16 0.46 5.96
N HIS A 130 8.66 1.17 4.94
CA HIS A 130 7.83 2.11 4.20
C HIS A 130 6.63 1.46 3.50
N PRO A 131 6.78 0.36 2.74
CA PRO A 131 5.61 -0.28 2.14
C PRO A 131 4.59 -0.79 3.16
N SER A 132 5.05 -1.27 4.32
CA SER A 132 4.16 -1.69 5.39
C SER A 132 3.44 -0.51 6.04
N GLN A 133 4.11 0.64 6.19
CA GLN A 133 3.50 1.87 6.68
C GLN A 133 2.44 2.40 5.71
N ASP A 134 2.75 2.49 4.42
CA ASP A 134 1.81 2.92 3.39
C ASP A 134 0.54 2.06 3.41
N LEU A 135 0.70 0.74 3.57
CA LEU A 135 -0.42 -0.20 3.65
C LEU A 135 -1.26 0.03 4.92
N LEU A 136 -0.64 0.29 6.07
CA LEU A 136 -1.34 0.62 7.32
C LEU A 136 -2.13 1.92 7.18
N GLU A 137 -1.57 2.94 6.53
CA GLU A 137 -2.25 4.21 6.26
C GLU A 137 -3.46 4.02 5.34
N LEU A 138 -3.31 3.24 4.26
CA LEU A 138 -4.41 2.91 3.35
C LEU A 138 -5.54 2.17 4.06
N GLU A 139 -5.23 1.17 4.87
CA GLU A 139 -6.25 0.44 5.64
C GLU A 139 -6.97 1.34 6.65
N SER A 140 -6.26 2.22 7.33
CA SER A 140 -6.84 3.23 8.23
C SER A 140 -7.77 4.18 7.49
N ALA A 141 -7.36 4.64 6.30
CA ALA A 141 -8.19 5.49 5.44
C ALA A 141 -9.46 4.77 4.97
N LEU A 142 -9.37 3.49 4.58
CA LEU A 142 -10.51 2.69 4.18
C LEU A 142 -11.54 2.51 5.32
N VAL A 143 -11.08 2.26 6.54
CA VAL A 143 -11.95 2.18 7.72
C VAL A 143 -12.67 3.51 7.96
N THR A 144 -11.94 4.62 7.84
CA THR A 144 -12.51 5.96 7.99
C THR A 144 -13.55 6.26 6.91
N LEU A 145 -13.26 5.97 5.65
CA LEU A 145 -14.20 6.12 4.53
C LEU A 145 -15.46 5.27 4.72
N SER A 146 -15.29 4.01 5.14
CA SER A 146 -16.42 3.12 5.44
C SER A 146 -17.34 3.72 6.52
N LYS A 147 -16.77 4.28 7.59
CA LYS A 147 -17.53 4.95 8.64
C LYS A 147 -18.28 6.17 8.12
N ILE A 148 -17.62 7.01 7.31
CA ILE A 148 -18.26 8.19 6.69
C ILE A 148 -19.41 7.77 5.79
N ASN A 149 -19.22 6.76 4.93
CA ASN A 149 -20.24 6.26 4.04
C ASN A 149 -21.47 5.76 4.82
N THR A 150 -21.24 5.01 5.90
CA THR A 150 -22.32 4.55 6.78
C THR A 150 -23.08 5.72 7.40
N GLN A 151 -22.38 6.73 7.90
CA GLN A 151 -23.03 7.94 8.46
C GLN A 151 -23.83 8.71 7.40
N GLN A 152 -23.31 8.81 6.18
CA GLN A 152 -24.02 9.45 5.07
C GLN A 152 -25.29 8.69 4.68
N ALA A 153 -25.23 7.35 4.64
CA ALA A 153 -26.40 6.52 4.37
C ALA A 153 -27.53 6.76 5.39
N PHE A 154 -27.21 6.81 6.68
CA PHE A 154 -28.20 7.15 7.73
C PHE A 154 -28.81 8.55 7.54
N LYS A 155 -27.99 9.56 7.21
CA LYS A 155 -28.51 10.92 6.96
C LYS A 155 -29.42 10.96 5.74
N ILE A 156 -29.09 10.24 4.67
CA ILE A 156 -29.96 10.17 3.48
C ILE A 156 -31.29 9.52 3.84
N GLU A 157 -31.31 8.46 4.62
CA GLU A 157 -32.54 7.80 5.07
C GLU A 157 -33.41 8.75 5.92
N GLU A 158 -32.79 9.46 6.87
CA GLU A 158 -33.48 10.46 7.68
C GLU A 158 -34.09 11.56 6.82
N GLN A 159 -33.36 12.09 5.86
CA GLN A 159 -33.86 13.10 4.91
C GLN A 159 -35.02 12.57 4.06
N GLN A 160 -34.96 11.33 3.60
CA GLN A 160 -36.06 10.72 2.84
C GLN A 160 -37.33 10.56 3.67
N ILE A 161 -37.21 10.24 4.95
CA ILE A 161 -38.35 10.17 5.88
C ILE A 161 -38.98 11.58 6.04
N LEU A 162 -38.14 12.60 6.23
CA LEU A 162 -38.59 13.97 6.37
C LEU A 162 -39.31 14.47 5.11
N LEU A 163 -38.73 14.21 3.94
CA LEU A 163 -39.32 14.57 2.65
C LEU A 163 -40.70 13.91 2.46
N ARG A 164 -40.86 12.64 2.78
CA ARG A 164 -42.14 11.95 2.73
C ARG A 164 -43.16 12.58 3.67
N LYS A 165 -42.77 12.97 4.87
CA LYS A 165 -43.61 13.66 5.82
C LYS A 165 -44.07 15.01 5.29
N GLN A 166 -43.17 15.80 4.72
CA GLN A 166 -43.52 17.09 4.11
C GLN A 166 -44.45 16.92 2.91
N GLN A 167 -44.23 15.93 2.05
CA GLN A 167 -45.14 15.64 0.94
C GLN A 167 -46.54 15.32 1.43
N ASN A 168 -46.69 14.46 2.43
CA ASN A 168 -47.99 14.16 3.01
C ASN A 168 -48.67 15.40 3.61
N GLN A 169 -47.94 16.34 4.20
CA GLN A 169 -48.47 17.58 4.69
C GLN A 169 -48.99 18.49 3.57
N ILE A 170 -48.25 18.57 2.45
CA ILE A 170 -48.66 19.31 1.25
C ILE A 170 -49.94 18.70 0.68
N ASP A 171 -50.01 17.38 0.53
CA ASP A 171 -51.21 16.69 0.03
C ASP A 171 -52.44 16.92 0.93
N GLN A 172 -52.27 16.97 2.25
CA GLN A 172 -53.33 17.32 3.18
C GLN A 172 -53.79 18.76 3.00
N LEU A 173 -52.90 19.73 2.83
CA LEU A 173 -53.25 21.14 2.60
C LEU A 173 -53.99 21.31 1.28
N LEU A 174 -53.59 20.65 0.22
CA LEU A 174 -54.24 20.68 -1.08
C LEU A 174 -55.65 20.09 -0.99
N ASN A 175 -55.86 19.01 -0.23
CA ASN A 175 -57.19 18.44 0.02
C ASN A 175 -58.12 19.39 0.81
N ILE A 176 -57.58 20.10 1.80
CA ILE A 176 -58.32 21.11 2.54
C ILE A 176 -58.74 22.29 1.62
N GLU A 177 -57.77 22.78 0.81
CA GLU A 177 -58.05 23.84 -0.16
C GLU A 177 -59.14 23.44 -1.14
N ALA A 178 -59.08 22.24 -1.72
CA ALA A 178 -60.10 21.73 -2.62
C ALA A 178 -61.49 21.64 -1.95
N SER A 179 -61.54 21.19 -0.70
CA SER A 179 -62.80 21.10 0.06
C SER A 179 -63.41 22.48 0.37
N ILE A 180 -62.62 23.51 0.64
CA ILE A 180 -63.03 24.88 0.85
C ILE A 180 -63.57 25.45 -0.45
N ILE A 181 -62.96 25.28 -1.57
CA ILE A 181 -63.41 25.75 -2.87
C ILE A 181 -64.80 25.14 -3.19
N GLN A 182 -64.95 23.84 -3.00
CA GLN A 182 -66.21 23.15 -3.24
C GLN A 182 -67.34 23.69 -2.34
N SER A 183 -67.05 23.90 -1.06
CA SER A 183 -68.09 24.49 -0.16
C SER A 183 -68.50 25.91 -0.53
N ILE A 184 -67.61 26.73 -1.06
CA ILE A 184 -67.93 28.09 -1.53
C ILE A 184 -68.73 28.04 -2.83
N GLU A 185 -68.54 27.05 -3.68
CA GLU A 185 -69.36 26.87 -4.89
C GLU A 185 -70.78 26.42 -4.55
N GLU A 186 -70.92 25.48 -3.60
CA GLU A 186 -72.25 25.01 -3.11
C GLU A 186 -73.06 26.11 -2.42
N ASP A 187 -72.47 27.06 -1.71
CA ASP A 187 -73.15 28.18 -1.06
C ASP A 187 -73.65 29.28 -2.03
N LYS A 188 -73.28 29.20 -3.32
CA LYS A 188 -73.70 30.20 -4.35
C LYS A 188 -74.83 29.75 -5.24
N GLU A 189 -75.31 28.52 -5.14
CA GLU A 189 -76.54 28.04 -5.81
C GLU A 189 -77.77 28.18 -4.95
#